data_a3b9cf9b4f448611ea6ed1b2a45eab57
#
_entry.id   a3b9cf9b4f448611ea6ed1b2a45eab57
#
_cell.length_a   1.000
_cell.length_b   1.000
_cell.length_c   1.000
_cell.angle_alpha   90.00
_cell.angle_beta   90.00
_cell.angle_gamma   90.00
#
_symmetry.space_group_name_H-M   'P 1'
#
loop_
_entity.id
_entity.type
_entity.pdbx_description
1 polymer ?
#
loop_
_entity_poly.entity_id
_entity_poly.type
_entity_poly.pdbx_seq_one_letter_code
_entity_poly.pdbx_strand_id
1 'polypeptide(L)'
;MRLIAITGPMGSGKSTVAEYIASRGFAVFDCDRIFNTCVINSPDYIAEIERLFGTVKDGKVDKKALAAHLGAHPEDVAKLNAAAHPRVVAKLLEAACGNDVAFAEVQVPEALAGIEHELWLVTAPAAVRAKRVAARDGRSEEEIAAMFALRNAQEPMADEVIDSDCSPGELRRKVDAALRRAKLI
;
A
#
# COMPACT_ATOMS: atom_id res chain seq x y z
N MET A 1 3.81 -20.47 -4.27
CA MET A 1 2.82 -19.39 -3.99
C MET A 1 2.97 -18.34 -5.06
N ARG A 2 1.89 -17.94 -5.70
CA ARG A 2 1.84 -16.82 -6.64
C ARG A 2 1.43 -15.56 -5.87
N LEU A 3 2.25 -14.53 -5.89
CA LEU A 3 1.98 -13.26 -5.23
C LEU A 3 1.49 -12.24 -6.27
N ILE A 4 0.40 -11.55 -5.99
CA ILE A 4 -0.14 -10.47 -6.82
C ILE A 4 -0.23 -9.21 -5.97
N ALA A 5 0.55 -8.21 -6.31
CA ALA A 5 0.55 -6.92 -5.64
C ALA A 5 -0.52 -6.00 -6.24
N ILE A 6 -1.38 -5.44 -5.41
CA ILE A 6 -2.38 -4.43 -5.80
C ILE A 6 -1.85 -3.07 -5.39
N THR A 7 -1.58 -2.22 -6.36
CA THR A 7 -1.09 -0.86 -6.13
C THR A 7 -1.97 0.18 -6.84
N GLY A 8 -1.64 1.44 -6.65
CA GLY A 8 -2.30 2.57 -7.31
C GLY A 8 -2.27 3.83 -6.46
N PRO A 9 -2.53 4.98 -7.04
CA PRO A 9 -2.46 6.25 -6.34
C PRO A 9 -3.56 6.37 -5.26
N MET A 10 -3.39 7.33 -4.35
CA MET A 10 -4.38 7.62 -3.31
C MET A 10 -5.74 7.92 -3.93
N GLY A 11 -6.81 7.33 -3.37
CA GLY A 11 -8.19 7.51 -3.86
C GLY A 11 -8.53 6.68 -5.10
N SER A 12 -7.62 5.85 -5.62
CA SER A 12 -7.89 5.00 -6.79
C SER A 12 -8.85 3.84 -6.53
N GLY A 13 -9.14 3.49 -5.28
CA GLY A 13 -10.05 2.39 -4.94
C GLY A 13 -9.37 1.03 -4.77
N LYS A 14 -8.06 0.99 -4.50
CA LYS A 14 -7.31 -0.25 -4.20
C LYS A 14 -8.02 -1.13 -3.17
N SER A 15 -8.39 -0.55 -2.03
CA SER A 15 -9.01 -1.30 -0.93
C SER A 15 -10.37 -1.88 -1.34
N THR A 16 -11.14 -1.18 -2.17
CA THR A 16 -12.41 -1.71 -2.71
C THR A 16 -12.17 -2.91 -3.64
N VAL A 17 -11.12 -2.87 -4.46
CA VAL A 17 -10.70 -4.01 -5.30
C VAL A 17 -10.22 -5.16 -4.42
N ALA A 18 -9.37 -4.89 -3.44
CA ALA A 18 -8.84 -5.86 -2.49
C ALA A 18 -9.97 -6.56 -1.69
N GLU A 19 -10.93 -5.79 -1.16
CA GLU A 19 -12.11 -6.31 -0.47
C GLU A 19 -12.96 -7.22 -1.37
N TYR A 20 -13.15 -6.82 -2.63
CA TYR A 20 -13.89 -7.65 -3.57
C TYR A 20 -13.15 -8.96 -3.88
N ILE A 21 -11.84 -8.93 -4.09
CA ILE A 21 -11.01 -10.12 -4.29
C ILE A 21 -11.09 -11.03 -3.06
N ALA A 22 -11.04 -10.48 -1.85
CA ALA A 22 -11.23 -11.23 -0.61
C ALA A 22 -12.62 -11.90 -0.55
N SER A 23 -13.66 -11.20 -0.99
CA SER A 23 -15.02 -11.75 -1.06
C SER A 23 -15.17 -12.90 -2.06
N ARG A 24 -14.23 -13.03 -3.01
CA ARG A 24 -14.13 -14.16 -3.96
C ARG A 24 -13.39 -15.36 -3.38
N GLY A 25 -12.94 -15.28 -2.13
CA GLY A 25 -12.27 -16.37 -1.42
C GLY A 25 -10.75 -16.38 -1.50
N PHE A 26 -10.13 -15.33 -2.05
CA PHE A 26 -8.66 -15.21 -2.08
C PHE A 26 -8.10 -14.62 -0.79
N ALA A 27 -6.90 -15.05 -0.43
CA ALA A 27 -6.14 -14.44 0.67
C ALA A 27 -5.65 -13.04 0.23
N VAL A 28 -6.01 -12.03 1.00
CA VAL A 28 -5.62 -10.62 0.74
C VAL A 28 -4.98 -10.04 1.97
N PHE A 29 -3.82 -9.44 1.81
CA PHE A 29 -3.02 -8.85 2.88
C PHE A 29 -2.82 -7.36 2.62
N ASP A 30 -3.06 -6.54 3.63
CA ASP A 30 -2.81 -5.11 3.61
C ASP A 30 -1.45 -4.83 4.26
N CYS A 31 -0.47 -4.35 3.47
CA CYS A 31 0.87 -4.08 3.95
C CYS A 31 0.92 -2.93 4.96
N ASP A 32 0.05 -1.93 4.86
CA ASP A 32 -0.05 -0.86 5.86
C ASP A 32 -0.55 -1.41 7.19
N ARG A 33 -1.51 -2.32 7.15
CA ARG A 33 -1.98 -3.00 8.35
C ARG A 33 -0.90 -3.88 8.97
N ILE A 34 -0.15 -4.65 8.16
CA ILE A 34 1.00 -5.43 8.63
C ILE A 34 2.02 -4.53 9.30
N PHE A 35 2.37 -3.40 8.70
CA PHE A 35 3.28 -2.43 9.31
C PHE A 35 2.76 -1.95 10.67
N ASN A 36 1.50 -1.49 10.73
CA ASN A 36 0.91 -0.91 11.92
C ASN A 36 0.64 -1.91 13.06
N THR A 37 0.50 -3.20 12.75
CA THR A 37 0.21 -4.23 13.77
C THR A 37 1.43 -5.04 14.16
N CYS A 38 2.30 -5.37 13.20
CA CYS A 38 3.39 -6.33 13.42
C CYS A 38 4.78 -5.67 13.45
N VAL A 39 5.01 -4.63 12.64
CA VAL A 39 6.36 -4.07 12.47
C VAL A 39 6.63 -2.91 13.42
N ILE A 40 5.75 -1.90 13.46
CA ILE A 40 6.00 -0.64 14.18
C ILE A 40 6.24 -0.83 15.68
N ASN A 41 5.70 -1.90 16.26
CA ASN A 41 5.83 -2.23 17.68
C ASN A 41 6.87 -3.33 17.95
N SER A 42 7.57 -3.82 16.91
CA SER A 42 8.58 -4.84 17.11
C SER A 42 9.85 -4.22 17.75
N PRO A 43 10.48 -4.91 18.71
CA PRO A 43 11.63 -4.35 19.44
C PRO A 43 12.80 -4.00 18.50
N ASP A 44 13.06 -4.81 17.48
CA ASP A 44 14.12 -4.61 16.51
C ASP A 44 13.86 -3.39 15.60
N TYR A 45 12.61 -3.13 15.22
CA TYR A 45 12.25 -1.93 14.47
C TYR A 45 12.35 -0.67 15.34
N ILE A 46 11.86 -0.73 16.58
CA ILE A 46 11.95 0.39 17.53
C ILE A 46 13.43 0.78 17.78
N ALA A 47 14.29 -0.24 17.99
CA ALA A 47 15.72 0.00 18.18
C ALA A 47 16.37 0.63 16.94
N GLU A 48 15.99 0.19 15.75
CA GLU A 48 16.49 0.75 14.50
C GLU A 48 16.04 2.20 14.30
N ILE A 49 14.77 2.51 14.58
CA ILE A 49 14.25 3.90 14.50
C ILE A 49 14.93 4.82 15.51
N GLU A 50 15.18 4.33 16.73
CA GLU A 50 15.96 5.10 17.72
C GLU A 50 17.36 5.39 17.22
N ARG A 51 18.05 4.37 16.68
CA ARG A 51 19.41 4.51 16.15
C ARG A 51 19.48 5.49 14.97
N LEU A 52 18.47 5.48 14.07
CA LEU A 52 18.46 6.29 12.86
C LEU A 52 18.01 7.73 13.10
N PHE A 53 17.02 7.94 13.97
CA PHE A 53 16.28 9.20 14.05
C PHE A 53 16.13 9.75 15.47
N GLY A 54 16.40 8.97 16.53
CA GLY A 54 16.21 9.41 17.92
C GLY A 54 14.76 9.75 18.25
N THR A 55 13.79 9.07 17.61
CA THR A 55 12.36 9.39 17.70
C THR A 55 11.57 8.29 18.42
N VAL A 56 12.12 7.75 19.48
CA VAL A 56 11.44 6.78 20.35
C VAL A 56 11.14 7.44 21.69
N LYS A 57 9.93 7.22 22.19
CA LYS A 57 9.48 7.68 23.49
C LYS A 57 8.72 6.58 24.20
N ASP A 58 9.05 6.34 25.48
CA ASP A 58 8.41 5.33 26.33
C ASP A 58 8.39 3.92 25.66
N GLY A 59 9.50 3.57 24.98
CA GLY A 59 9.65 2.29 24.28
C GLY A 59 8.81 2.12 23.00
N LYS A 60 8.30 3.23 22.45
CA LYS A 60 7.48 3.23 21.21
C LYS A 60 7.98 4.30 20.25
N VAL A 61 7.77 4.06 18.96
CA VAL A 61 8.05 5.08 17.94
C VAL A 61 7.12 6.28 18.14
N ASP A 62 7.70 7.47 18.38
CA ASP A 62 6.95 8.73 18.38
C ASP A 62 6.69 9.15 16.93
N LYS A 63 5.50 8.77 16.42
CA LYS A 63 5.09 9.05 15.03
C LYS A 63 5.11 10.56 14.71
N LYS A 64 4.83 11.42 15.70
CA LYS A 64 4.80 12.88 15.50
C LYS A 64 6.22 13.42 15.36
N ALA A 65 7.12 13.00 16.25
CA ALA A 65 8.53 13.38 16.19
C ALA A 65 9.18 12.86 14.89
N LEU A 66 8.91 11.60 14.52
CA LEU A 66 9.41 11.02 13.28
C LEU A 66 8.87 11.76 12.05
N ALA A 67 7.59 12.09 12.00
CA ALA A 67 7.02 12.86 10.89
C ALA A 67 7.62 14.27 10.80
N ALA A 68 7.88 14.93 11.93
CA ALA A 68 8.53 16.23 11.96
C ALA A 68 10.00 16.14 11.47
N HIS A 69 10.73 15.10 11.89
CA HIS A 69 12.09 14.83 11.41
C HIS A 69 12.12 14.64 9.88
N LEU A 70 11.27 13.77 9.35
CA LEU A 70 11.20 13.51 7.91
C LEU A 70 10.74 14.73 7.08
N GLY A 71 9.92 15.60 7.67
CA GLY A 71 9.53 16.86 7.05
C GLY A 71 10.71 17.84 6.92
N ALA A 72 11.62 17.83 7.90
CA ALA A 72 12.84 18.63 7.89
C ALA A 72 13.98 17.98 7.07
N HIS A 73 13.98 16.65 6.95
CA HIS A 73 15.00 15.82 6.29
C HIS A 73 14.37 14.84 5.31
N PRO A 74 13.87 15.29 4.16
CA PRO A 74 13.21 14.42 3.17
C PRO A 74 14.11 13.29 2.64
N GLU A 75 15.44 13.48 2.63
CA GLU A 75 16.44 12.49 2.26
C GLU A 75 16.42 11.24 3.17
N ASP A 76 15.93 11.37 4.38
CA ASP A 76 15.87 10.30 5.37
C ASP A 76 14.68 9.34 5.13
N VAL A 77 13.74 9.70 4.25
CA VAL A 77 12.63 8.81 3.84
C VAL A 77 13.17 7.49 3.28
N ALA A 78 14.27 7.53 2.52
CA ALA A 78 14.91 6.32 2.00
C ALA A 78 15.42 5.41 3.12
N LYS A 79 15.99 5.97 4.21
CA LYS A 79 16.46 5.21 5.38
C LYS A 79 15.28 4.59 6.14
N LEU A 80 14.18 5.34 6.30
CA LEU A 80 12.95 4.81 6.89
C LEU A 80 12.40 3.63 6.10
N ASN A 81 12.32 3.78 4.78
CA ASN A 81 11.84 2.72 3.90
C ASN A 81 12.75 1.48 3.95
N ALA A 82 14.07 1.66 3.96
CA ALA A 82 15.04 0.58 4.10
C ALA A 82 14.90 -0.17 5.44
N ALA A 83 14.50 0.51 6.50
CA ALA A 83 14.21 -0.12 7.78
C ALA A 83 12.86 -0.84 7.80
N ALA A 84 11.83 -0.28 7.17
CA ALA A 84 10.46 -0.79 7.24
C ALA A 84 10.18 -1.90 6.22
N HIS A 85 10.52 -1.69 4.94
CA HIS A 85 10.08 -2.55 3.84
C HIS A 85 10.50 -4.02 4.01
N PRO A 86 11.75 -4.38 4.33
CA PRO A 86 12.14 -5.78 4.49
C PRO A 86 11.35 -6.49 5.59
N ARG A 87 11.01 -5.78 6.66
CA ARG A 87 10.24 -6.31 7.79
C ARG A 87 8.78 -6.55 7.42
N VAL A 88 8.17 -5.61 6.68
CA VAL A 88 6.80 -5.77 6.16
C VAL A 88 6.74 -6.95 5.20
N VAL A 89 7.69 -7.05 4.27
CA VAL A 89 7.76 -8.15 3.30
C VAL A 89 7.94 -9.50 3.99
N ALA A 90 8.82 -9.59 4.97
CA ALA A 90 8.99 -10.83 5.75
C ALA A 90 7.67 -11.27 6.43
N LYS A 91 6.95 -10.32 7.04
CA LYS A 91 5.66 -10.59 7.68
C LYS A 91 4.55 -10.91 6.67
N LEU A 92 4.57 -10.27 5.50
CA LEU A 92 3.66 -10.59 4.40
C LEU A 92 3.87 -12.04 3.92
N LEU A 93 5.11 -12.43 3.66
CA LEU A 93 5.43 -13.78 3.17
C LEU A 93 5.13 -14.84 4.23
N GLU A 94 5.38 -14.56 5.50
CA GLU A 94 5.00 -15.42 6.62
C GLU A 94 3.47 -15.61 6.67
N ALA A 95 2.69 -14.54 6.60
CA ALA A 95 1.24 -14.58 6.63
C ALA A 95 0.63 -15.23 5.37
N ALA A 96 1.26 -15.05 4.22
CA ALA A 96 0.81 -15.62 2.96
C ALA A 96 1.18 -17.11 2.80
N CYS A 97 2.05 -17.64 3.67
CA CYS A 97 2.48 -19.03 3.62
C CYS A 97 1.28 -20.00 3.69
N GLY A 98 1.29 -21.03 2.85
CA GLY A 98 0.20 -22.00 2.76
C GLY A 98 -0.93 -21.64 1.79
N ASN A 99 -0.90 -20.45 1.18
CA ASN A 99 -1.81 -20.10 0.10
C ASN A 99 -1.16 -20.39 -1.26
N ASP A 100 -1.91 -20.94 -2.21
CA ASP A 100 -1.45 -21.10 -3.60
C ASP A 100 -1.31 -19.73 -4.27
N VAL A 101 -2.25 -18.84 -3.99
CA VAL A 101 -2.29 -17.47 -4.48
C VAL A 101 -2.57 -16.51 -3.33
N ALA A 102 -1.80 -15.43 -3.24
CA ALA A 102 -1.98 -14.36 -2.27
C ALA A 102 -1.97 -13.00 -2.96
N PHE A 103 -2.87 -12.13 -2.54
CA PHE A 103 -2.88 -10.73 -2.94
C PHE A 103 -2.32 -9.86 -1.83
N ALA A 104 -1.54 -8.83 -2.19
CA ALA A 104 -1.00 -7.86 -1.26
C ALA A 104 -1.37 -6.44 -1.70
N GLU A 105 -2.13 -5.71 -0.88
CA GLU A 105 -2.32 -4.27 -1.10
C GLU A 105 -1.06 -3.54 -0.65
N VAL A 106 -0.40 -2.86 -1.60
CA VAL A 106 0.86 -2.13 -1.37
C VAL A 106 0.76 -0.69 -1.87
N GLN A 107 1.29 0.25 -1.10
CA GLN A 107 1.38 1.65 -1.54
C GLN A 107 2.66 1.94 -2.33
N VAL A 108 3.74 1.24 -2.01
CA VAL A 108 5.08 1.38 -2.58
C VAL A 108 5.50 0.03 -3.15
N PRO A 109 5.20 -0.27 -4.42
CA PRO A 109 5.50 -1.58 -5.00
C PRO A 109 7.00 -1.91 -5.00
N GLU A 110 7.87 -0.91 -4.99
CA GLU A 110 9.31 -1.08 -4.87
C GLU A 110 9.74 -1.79 -3.56
N ALA A 111 8.86 -1.79 -2.56
CA ALA A 111 9.07 -2.57 -1.33
C ALA A 111 9.17 -4.07 -1.60
N LEU A 112 8.58 -4.57 -2.70
CA LEU A 112 8.63 -5.96 -3.13
C LEU A 112 9.80 -6.26 -4.08
N ALA A 113 10.76 -5.34 -4.24
CA ALA A 113 11.94 -5.57 -5.08
C ALA A 113 12.66 -6.85 -4.66
N GLY A 114 12.96 -7.71 -5.64
CA GLY A 114 13.59 -9.02 -5.42
C GLY A 114 12.61 -10.15 -5.04
N ILE A 115 11.32 -9.86 -4.89
CA ILE A 115 10.27 -10.86 -4.74
C ILE A 115 9.55 -11.02 -6.07
N GLU A 116 9.43 -12.25 -6.57
CA GLU A 116 8.63 -12.53 -7.77
C GLU A 116 7.15 -12.28 -7.48
N HIS A 117 6.56 -11.36 -8.23
CA HIS A 117 5.15 -10.99 -8.09
C HIS A 117 4.59 -10.43 -9.40
N GLU A 118 3.29 -10.49 -9.55
CA GLU A 118 2.54 -9.74 -10.57
C GLU A 118 2.08 -8.42 -9.96
N LEU A 119 2.05 -7.36 -10.77
CA LEU A 119 1.61 -6.04 -10.33
C LEU A 119 0.29 -5.66 -10.99
N TRP A 120 -0.75 -5.47 -10.18
CA TRP A 120 -2.06 -4.96 -10.60
C TRP A 120 -2.21 -3.50 -10.18
N LEU A 121 -2.36 -2.62 -11.16
CA LEU A 121 -2.54 -1.18 -10.94
C LEU A 121 -4.03 -0.83 -10.93
N VAL A 122 -4.52 -0.30 -9.82
CA VAL A 122 -5.86 0.30 -9.74
C VAL A 122 -5.72 1.79 -9.96
N THR A 123 -6.42 2.31 -10.98
CA THR A 123 -6.33 3.72 -11.37
C THR A 123 -7.71 4.38 -11.40
N ALA A 124 -7.71 5.72 -11.35
CA ALA A 124 -8.85 6.58 -11.61
C ALA A 124 -8.34 8.00 -11.92
N PRO A 125 -9.09 8.83 -12.66
CA PRO A 125 -8.75 10.22 -12.92
C PRO A 125 -8.50 11.01 -11.63
N ALA A 126 -7.55 11.94 -11.65
CA ALA A 126 -7.17 12.72 -10.47
C ALA A 126 -8.36 13.42 -9.80
N ALA A 127 -9.28 13.98 -10.61
CA ALA A 127 -10.48 14.63 -10.08
C ALA A 127 -11.42 13.66 -9.33
N VAL A 128 -11.54 12.42 -9.80
CA VAL A 128 -12.34 11.38 -9.13
C VAL A 128 -11.67 10.96 -7.83
N ARG A 129 -10.36 10.77 -7.86
CA ARG A 129 -9.57 10.42 -6.68
C ARG A 129 -9.65 11.51 -5.61
N ALA A 130 -9.54 12.78 -6.00
CA ALA A 130 -9.66 13.92 -5.09
C ALA A 130 -11.02 13.96 -4.39
N LYS A 131 -12.12 13.79 -5.12
CA LYS A 131 -13.48 13.71 -4.55
C LYS A 131 -13.62 12.57 -3.55
N ARG A 132 -13.07 11.39 -3.85
CA ARG A 132 -13.10 10.23 -2.94
C ARG A 132 -12.31 10.48 -1.66
N VAL A 133 -11.13 11.10 -1.76
CA VAL A 133 -10.30 11.45 -0.61
C VAL A 133 -10.99 12.51 0.25
N ALA A 134 -11.56 13.56 -0.36
CA ALA A 134 -12.32 14.59 0.34
C ALA A 134 -13.48 14.00 1.14
N ALA A 135 -14.27 13.12 0.50
CA ALA A 135 -15.44 12.49 1.14
C ALA A 135 -15.04 11.54 2.29
N ARG A 136 -13.90 10.83 2.18
CA ARG A 136 -13.42 9.90 3.20
C ARG A 136 -12.79 10.60 4.39
N ASP A 137 -11.92 11.60 4.14
CA ASP A 137 -11.00 12.16 5.13
C ASP A 137 -11.46 13.55 5.63
N GLY A 138 -12.50 14.16 5.00
CA GLY A 138 -12.98 15.50 5.35
C GLY A 138 -11.96 16.62 5.07
N ARG A 139 -11.02 16.42 4.14
CA ARG A 139 -9.91 17.33 3.84
C ARG A 139 -10.32 18.38 2.82
N SER A 140 -9.65 19.55 2.87
CA SER A 140 -9.81 20.60 1.87
C SER A 140 -9.19 20.21 0.52
N GLU A 141 -9.58 20.92 -0.54
CA GLU A 141 -9.01 20.71 -1.88
C GLU A 141 -7.50 21.03 -1.91
N GLU A 142 -7.08 22.08 -1.17
CA GLU A 142 -5.66 22.45 -1.07
C GLU A 142 -4.82 21.37 -0.40
N GLU A 143 -5.32 20.78 0.70
CA GLU A 143 -4.64 19.69 1.38
C GLU A 143 -4.49 18.45 0.47
N ILE A 144 -5.54 18.13 -0.28
CA ILE A 144 -5.53 17.00 -1.22
C ILE A 144 -4.57 17.27 -2.37
N ALA A 145 -4.57 18.48 -2.93
CA ALA A 145 -3.64 18.86 -3.98
C ALA A 145 -2.18 18.75 -3.51
N ALA A 146 -1.87 19.22 -2.30
CA ALA A 146 -0.55 19.09 -1.70
C ALA A 146 -0.15 17.61 -1.50
N MET A 147 -1.06 16.78 -1.02
CA MET A 147 -0.82 15.33 -0.87
C MET A 147 -0.57 14.62 -2.20
N PHE A 148 -1.28 15.02 -3.26
CA PHE A 148 -1.08 14.45 -4.59
C PHE A 148 0.27 14.91 -5.19
N ALA A 149 0.65 16.17 -5.00
CA ALA A 149 1.94 16.70 -5.46
C ALA A 149 3.14 15.97 -4.83
N LEU A 150 3.05 15.66 -3.53
CA LEU A 150 4.08 14.92 -2.80
C LEU A 150 4.20 13.45 -3.25
N ARG A 151 3.16 12.88 -3.87
CA ARG A 151 3.08 11.47 -4.26
C ARG A 151 2.98 11.27 -5.77
N ASN A 152 3.44 12.23 -6.57
CA ASN A 152 3.53 12.13 -8.03
C ASN A 152 4.66 11.16 -8.46
N ALA A 153 4.52 9.89 -8.08
CA ALA A 153 5.29 8.83 -8.69
C ALA A 153 4.70 8.52 -10.09
N GLN A 154 5.55 8.23 -11.05
CA GLN A 154 5.10 7.66 -12.32
C GLN A 154 4.33 6.37 -12.03
N GLU A 155 3.23 6.14 -12.77
CA GLU A 155 2.52 4.88 -12.66
C GLU A 155 3.49 3.74 -13.06
N PRO A 156 3.64 2.72 -12.22
CA PRO A 156 4.53 1.62 -12.54
C PRO A 156 4.01 0.84 -13.75
N MET A 157 4.91 0.21 -14.50
CA MET A 157 4.49 -0.81 -15.47
C MET A 157 3.81 -1.94 -14.70
N ALA A 158 2.56 -2.23 -15.09
CA ALA A 158 1.73 -3.23 -14.42
C ALA A 158 1.34 -4.34 -15.39
N ASP A 159 1.20 -5.56 -14.86
CA ASP A 159 0.72 -6.72 -15.62
C ASP A 159 -0.79 -6.62 -15.89
N GLU A 160 -1.52 -5.95 -15.01
CA GLU A 160 -2.96 -5.72 -15.14
C GLU A 160 -3.30 -4.30 -14.68
N VAL A 161 -4.18 -3.62 -15.44
CA VAL A 161 -4.67 -2.27 -15.08
C VAL A 161 -6.18 -2.32 -14.90
N ILE A 162 -6.65 -1.88 -13.73
CA ILE A 162 -8.07 -1.82 -13.37
C ILE A 162 -8.48 -0.36 -13.18
N ASP A 163 -9.16 0.19 -14.18
CA ASP A 163 -9.79 1.50 -14.07
C ASP A 163 -11.04 1.41 -13.18
N SER A 164 -11.04 2.13 -12.08
CA SER A 164 -12.09 2.16 -11.07
C SER A 164 -13.06 3.33 -11.22
N ASP A 165 -12.93 4.14 -12.28
CA ASP A 165 -13.87 5.23 -12.57
C ASP A 165 -15.13 4.69 -13.24
N CYS A 166 -15.91 3.95 -12.48
CA CYS A 166 -17.11 3.28 -12.92
C CYS A 166 -18.04 2.95 -11.74
N SER A 167 -19.22 2.41 -12.03
CA SER A 167 -20.12 1.93 -11.00
C SER A 167 -19.55 0.72 -10.23
N PRO A 168 -19.98 0.49 -8.97
CA PRO A 168 -19.51 -0.67 -8.19
C PRO A 168 -19.75 -2.02 -8.91
N GLY A 169 -20.85 -2.15 -9.63
CA GLY A 169 -21.15 -3.37 -10.39
C GLY A 169 -20.20 -3.57 -11.58
N GLU A 170 -19.80 -2.50 -12.25
CA GLU A 170 -18.81 -2.53 -13.33
C GLU A 170 -17.41 -2.83 -12.80
N LEU A 171 -17.04 -2.24 -11.68
CA LEU A 171 -15.75 -2.52 -11.04
C LEU A 171 -15.63 -4.02 -10.73
N ARG A 172 -16.64 -4.63 -10.14
CA ARG A 172 -16.66 -6.07 -9.88
C ARG A 172 -16.48 -6.90 -11.15
N ARG A 173 -17.16 -6.53 -12.25
CA ARG A 173 -16.97 -7.20 -13.55
C ARG A 173 -15.56 -7.05 -14.09
N LYS A 174 -14.94 -5.86 -13.95
CA LYS A 174 -13.54 -5.62 -14.36
C LYS A 174 -12.58 -6.48 -13.53
N VAL A 175 -12.79 -6.57 -12.22
CA VAL A 175 -11.97 -7.43 -11.35
C VAL A 175 -12.15 -8.91 -11.70
N ASP A 176 -13.38 -9.39 -11.90
CA ASP A 176 -13.62 -10.77 -12.33
C ASP A 176 -12.96 -11.06 -13.70
N ALA A 177 -12.95 -10.10 -14.61
CA ALA A 177 -12.27 -10.25 -15.90
C ALA A 177 -10.73 -10.33 -15.72
N ALA A 178 -10.16 -9.54 -14.80
CA ALA A 178 -8.74 -9.63 -14.44
C ALA A 178 -8.40 -10.99 -13.83
N LEU A 179 -9.21 -11.48 -12.89
CA LEU A 179 -9.04 -12.81 -12.29
C LEU A 179 -9.08 -13.93 -13.33
N ARG A 180 -9.98 -13.84 -14.36
CA ARG A 180 -10.01 -14.80 -15.48
C ARG A 180 -8.76 -14.72 -16.35
N ARG A 181 -8.28 -13.50 -16.70
CA ARG A 181 -7.02 -13.36 -17.46
C ARG A 181 -5.84 -13.96 -16.72
N ALA A 182 -5.82 -13.78 -15.41
CA ALA A 182 -4.84 -14.39 -14.52
C ALA A 182 -5.06 -15.91 -14.30
N LYS A 183 -6.13 -16.50 -14.84
CA LYS A 183 -6.51 -17.93 -14.70
C LYS A 183 -6.74 -18.33 -13.24
N LEU A 184 -7.39 -17.47 -12.47
CA LEU A 184 -7.67 -17.68 -11.05
C LEU A 184 -9.14 -18.10 -10.81
N ILE A 185 -10.02 -17.80 -11.74
CA ILE A 185 -11.43 -18.21 -11.76
C ILE A 185 -11.86 -18.61 -13.17
#